data_aa3ba36e58e29d821f12721a086345bb
#
_entry.id   aa3ba36e58e29d821f12721a086345bb
#
_cell.length_a   1.000
_cell.length_b   1.000
_cell.length_c   1.000
_cell.angle_alpha   90.00
_cell.angle_beta   90.00
_cell.angle_gamma   90.00
#
_symmetry.space_group_name_H-M   'P 1'
#
loop_
_entity.id
_entity.type
_entity.pdbx_description
1 polymer ?
#
loop_
_entity_poly.entity_id
_entity_poly.type
_entity_poly.pdbx_seq_one_letter_code
_entity_poly.pdbx_strand_id
1 'polypeptide(L)'
;MNLDYVDIFYTHRYDPNTPLEETLQTLVDIVRQGKALYIGISKYPKDKAELAYKYLEERDVHCLLYQGRYNLFNREPEEEGILRQAKENGTGFIAFSPLAQGLLTNRYLNGIPEDSRIAKGGFLKKEALTEEILRKIKALNELAFHRGQTLAEMALAWVLKDDMVTSVIIGASSVGQLTDNLKAIDNTTFSAEELESIYQIVK
;
A
#
# COMPACT_ATOMS: atom_id res chain seq x y z
N MET A 1 -12.07 -2.22 -22.24
CA MET A 1 -12.01 -0.78 -21.94
C MET A 1 -12.05 0.09 -23.21
N ASN A 2 -11.98 -0.46 -24.41
CA ASN A 2 -11.88 0.29 -25.68
C ASN A 2 -10.82 1.40 -25.65
N LEU A 3 -9.63 1.08 -25.17
CA LEU A 3 -8.47 1.95 -25.17
C LEU A 3 -7.42 1.36 -26.10
N ASP A 4 -6.76 2.22 -26.87
CA ASP A 4 -5.67 1.79 -27.74
C ASP A 4 -4.39 1.49 -26.92
N TYR A 5 -4.21 2.19 -25.80
CA TYR A 5 -3.09 2.00 -24.88
C TYR A 5 -3.49 2.36 -23.44
N VAL A 6 -2.63 2.03 -22.49
CA VAL A 6 -2.68 2.46 -21.09
C VAL A 6 -1.32 3.05 -20.70
N ASP A 7 -1.31 3.95 -19.73
CA ASP A 7 -0.04 4.52 -19.26
C ASP A 7 0.79 3.46 -18.53
N ILE A 8 0.19 2.68 -17.65
CA ILE A 8 0.88 1.64 -16.88
C ILE A 8 0.11 0.34 -16.98
N PHE A 9 0.78 -0.71 -17.42
CA PHE A 9 0.23 -2.08 -17.42
C PHE A 9 0.81 -2.87 -16.25
N TYR A 10 -0.07 -3.43 -15.41
CA TYR A 10 0.33 -4.18 -14.21
C TYR A 10 0.14 -5.69 -14.36
N THR A 11 1.09 -6.46 -13.83
CA THR A 11 0.78 -7.81 -13.39
C THR A 11 0.16 -7.75 -11.99
N HIS A 12 -1.03 -8.37 -11.81
CA HIS A 12 -1.78 -8.30 -10.55
C HIS A 12 -1.03 -8.96 -9.38
N ARG A 13 -0.33 -10.06 -9.67
CA ARG A 13 0.53 -10.79 -8.71
C ARG A 13 1.49 -11.72 -9.45
N TYR A 14 2.53 -12.15 -8.74
CA TYR A 14 3.35 -13.28 -9.18
C TYR A 14 2.49 -14.54 -9.29
N ASP A 15 2.64 -15.28 -10.39
CA ASP A 15 2.03 -16.60 -10.60
C ASP A 15 3.14 -17.67 -10.56
N PRO A 16 3.19 -18.54 -9.52
CA PRO A 16 4.21 -19.57 -9.41
C PRO A 16 4.06 -20.71 -10.43
N ASN A 17 2.90 -20.80 -11.11
CA ASN A 17 2.62 -21.84 -12.09
C ASN A 17 3.01 -21.45 -13.52
N THR A 18 3.33 -20.17 -13.76
CA THR A 18 3.79 -19.66 -15.05
C THR A 18 5.26 -19.32 -14.94
N PRO A 19 6.13 -19.78 -15.87
CA PRO A 19 7.52 -19.34 -15.90
C PRO A 19 7.63 -17.83 -15.89
N LEU A 20 8.44 -17.29 -14.99
CA LEU A 20 8.56 -15.85 -14.80
C LEU A 20 8.95 -15.13 -16.10
N GLU A 21 9.86 -15.71 -16.84
CA GLU A 21 10.37 -15.18 -18.12
C GLU A 21 9.26 -15.03 -19.17
N GLU A 22 8.28 -15.92 -19.22
CA GLU A 22 7.14 -15.83 -20.14
C GLU A 22 6.27 -14.61 -19.79
N THR A 23 5.99 -14.44 -18.50
CA THR A 23 5.25 -13.27 -18.01
C THR A 23 6.00 -11.99 -18.34
N LEU A 24 7.30 -11.93 -18.05
CA LEU A 24 8.12 -10.74 -18.27
C LEU A 24 8.31 -10.43 -19.76
N GLN A 25 8.49 -11.46 -20.61
CA GLN A 25 8.58 -11.25 -22.05
C GLN A 25 7.26 -10.67 -22.60
N THR A 26 6.11 -11.15 -22.10
CA THR A 26 4.81 -10.59 -22.48
C THR A 26 4.70 -9.10 -22.12
N LEU A 27 5.24 -8.68 -20.96
CA LEU A 27 5.27 -7.27 -20.58
C LEU A 27 6.14 -6.43 -21.52
N VAL A 28 7.31 -6.95 -21.89
CA VAL A 28 8.19 -6.32 -22.89
C VAL A 28 7.45 -6.14 -24.23
N ASP A 29 6.76 -7.18 -24.67
CA ASP A 29 6.03 -7.15 -25.94
C ASP A 29 4.84 -6.16 -25.92
N ILE A 30 4.16 -6.02 -24.79
CA ILE A 30 3.07 -5.04 -24.59
C ILE A 30 3.61 -3.60 -24.76
N VAL A 31 4.77 -3.29 -24.19
CA VAL A 31 5.40 -1.98 -24.34
C VAL A 31 5.87 -1.77 -25.78
N ARG A 32 6.55 -2.74 -26.39
CA ARG A 32 7.03 -2.66 -27.78
C ARG A 32 5.92 -2.53 -28.81
N GLN A 33 4.73 -3.06 -28.52
CA GLN A 33 3.52 -2.89 -29.32
C GLN A 33 2.82 -1.54 -29.11
N GLY A 34 3.33 -0.69 -28.22
CA GLY A 34 2.73 0.61 -27.87
C GLY A 34 1.40 0.48 -27.10
N LYS A 35 1.10 -0.68 -26.52
CA LYS A 35 -0.11 -0.89 -25.73
C LYS A 35 0.01 -0.43 -24.29
N ALA A 36 1.22 -0.22 -23.80
CA ALA A 36 1.52 0.43 -22.54
C ALA A 36 2.77 1.31 -22.68
N LEU A 37 2.82 2.41 -21.92
CA LEU A 37 4.02 3.24 -21.84
C LEU A 37 5.00 2.68 -20.80
N TYR A 38 4.47 2.15 -19.70
CA TYR A 38 5.24 1.66 -18.56
C TYR A 38 4.69 0.33 -18.03
N ILE A 39 5.53 -0.36 -17.30
CA ILE A 39 5.19 -1.60 -16.61
C ILE A 39 5.14 -1.38 -15.09
N GLY A 40 4.21 -2.03 -14.43
CA GLY A 40 4.15 -2.20 -12.98
C GLY A 40 4.04 -3.68 -12.60
N ILE A 41 4.63 -4.03 -11.47
CA ILE A 41 4.47 -5.35 -10.85
C ILE A 41 3.77 -5.22 -9.50
N SER A 42 3.09 -6.26 -9.05
CA SER A 42 2.39 -6.24 -7.77
C SER A 42 2.53 -7.57 -7.05
N LYS A 43 2.80 -7.52 -5.74
CA LYS A 43 2.89 -8.70 -4.86
C LYS A 43 3.87 -9.77 -5.35
N TYR A 44 4.99 -9.37 -5.88
CA TYR A 44 6.09 -10.27 -6.18
C TYR A 44 6.90 -10.50 -4.91
N PRO A 45 7.30 -11.74 -4.60
CA PRO A 45 8.36 -12.00 -3.62
C PRO A 45 9.61 -11.21 -3.99
N LYS A 46 10.40 -10.82 -2.99
CA LYS A 46 11.59 -9.98 -3.19
C LYS A 46 12.56 -10.54 -4.23
N ASP A 47 12.85 -11.85 -4.16
CA ASP A 47 13.73 -12.53 -5.11
C ASP A 47 13.17 -12.53 -6.54
N LYS A 48 11.84 -12.64 -6.70
CA LYS A 48 11.17 -12.58 -8.00
C LYS A 48 11.09 -11.16 -8.56
N ALA A 49 10.92 -10.17 -7.69
CA ALA A 49 10.99 -8.77 -8.07
C ALA A 49 12.38 -8.40 -8.60
N GLU A 50 13.46 -8.86 -7.94
CA GLU A 50 14.84 -8.65 -8.38
C GLU A 50 15.08 -9.23 -9.79
N LEU A 51 14.64 -10.46 -10.01
CA LEU A 51 14.73 -11.09 -11.34
C LEU A 51 13.90 -10.33 -12.38
N ALA A 52 12.73 -9.81 -12.00
CA ALA A 52 11.88 -9.03 -12.89
C ALA A 52 12.54 -7.71 -13.29
N TYR A 53 13.10 -6.96 -12.34
CA TYR A 53 13.81 -5.71 -12.62
C TYR A 53 14.96 -5.94 -13.58
N LYS A 54 15.82 -6.92 -13.30
CA LYS A 54 16.95 -7.28 -14.16
C LYS A 54 16.50 -7.67 -15.57
N TYR A 55 15.50 -8.54 -15.68
CA TYR A 55 14.99 -9.02 -16.97
C TYR A 55 14.45 -7.91 -17.85
N LEU A 56 13.70 -6.99 -17.24
CA LEU A 56 13.10 -5.84 -17.93
C LEU A 56 14.17 -4.84 -18.35
N GLU A 57 15.11 -4.51 -17.47
CA GLU A 57 16.23 -3.59 -17.72
C GLU A 57 17.11 -4.07 -18.89
N GLU A 58 17.46 -5.36 -18.93
CA GLU A 58 18.22 -5.96 -20.05
C GLU A 58 17.52 -5.85 -21.41
N ARG A 59 16.23 -5.44 -21.43
CA ARG A 59 15.40 -5.29 -22.64
C ARG A 59 14.94 -3.87 -22.89
N ASP A 60 15.56 -2.90 -22.22
CA ASP A 60 15.24 -1.47 -22.28
C ASP A 60 13.78 -1.17 -21.89
N VAL A 61 13.22 -1.96 -20.97
CA VAL A 61 11.90 -1.74 -20.37
C VAL A 61 12.05 -1.53 -18.88
N HIS A 62 11.74 -0.33 -18.41
CA HIS A 62 11.84 -0.02 -17.00
C HIS A 62 10.55 -0.39 -16.25
N CYS A 63 10.70 -1.05 -15.08
CA CYS A 63 9.59 -1.26 -14.15
C CYS A 63 9.33 0.04 -13.38
N LEU A 64 8.31 0.78 -13.78
CA LEU A 64 8.02 2.09 -13.19
C LEU A 64 7.53 1.98 -11.75
N LEU A 65 6.67 0.99 -11.45
CA LEU A 65 6.00 0.89 -10.16
C LEU A 65 5.95 -0.54 -9.63
N TYR A 66 6.16 -0.66 -8.31
CA TYR A 66 5.81 -1.84 -7.52
C TYR A 66 4.59 -1.51 -6.65
N GLN A 67 3.53 -2.32 -6.74
CA GLN A 67 2.35 -2.15 -5.90
C GLN A 67 2.30 -3.23 -4.83
N GLY A 68 2.34 -2.80 -3.55
CA GLY A 68 2.34 -3.68 -2.38
C GLY A 68 1.33 -3.29 -1.31
N ARG A 69 0.93 -4.26 -0.48
CA ARG A 69 0.14 -3.97 0.72
C ARG A 69 1.07 -3.41 1.78
N TYR A 70 0.80 -2.17 2.24
CA TYR A 70 1.61 -1.56 3.28
C TYR A 70 0.77 -0.63 4.15
N ASN A 71 0.82 -0.84 5.45
CA ASN A 71 0.12 -0.06 6.48
C ASN A 71 0.69 -0.40 7.86
N LEU A 72 0.22 0.29 8.90
CA LEU A 72 0.67 0.09 10.29
C LEU A 72 0.56 -1.36 10.80
N PHE A 73 -0.40 -2.16 10.30
CA PHE A 73 -0.60 -3.55 10.69
C PHE A 73 0.02 -4.57 9.71
N ASN A 74 0.54 -4.12 8.57
CA ASN A 74 1.24 -4.97 7.63
C ASN A 74 2.49 -4.24 7.14
N ARG A 75 3.63 -4.58 7.70
CA ARG A 75 4.93 -3.97 7.44
C ARG A 75 5.86 -4.87 6.63
N GLU A 76 5.36 -5.99 6.14
CA GLU A 76 6.11 -6.97 5.34
C GLU A 76 7.01 -6.32 4.26
N PRO A 77 6.54 -5.35 3.42
CA PRO A 77 7.41 -4.74 2.41
C PRO A 77 8.62 -3.97 2.97
N GLU A 78 8.49 -3.43 4.18
CA GLU A 78 9.57 -2.76 4.90
C GLU A 78 10.53 -3.79 5.50
N GLU A 79 9.99 -4.79 6.21
CA GLU A 79 10.73 -5.82 6.94
C GLU A 79 11.51 -6.76 5.99
N GLU A 80 10.94 -7.13 4.86
CA GLU A 80 11.60 -7.92 3.82
C GLU A 80 12.54 -7.10 2.94
N GLY A 81 12.49 -5.77 3.06
CA GLY A 81 13.33 -4.84 2.30
C GLY A 81 12.87 -4.62 0.86
N ILE A 82 11.58 -4.90 0.54
CA ILE A 82 10.99 -4.66 -0.78
C ILE A 82 10.95 -3.16 -1.09
N LEU A 83 10.62 -2.31 -0.09
CA LEU A 83 10.63 -0.85 -0.26
C LEU A 83 12.01 -0.36 -0.71
N ARG A 84 13.05 -0.81 -0.02
CA ARG A 84 14.44 -0.45 -0.35
C ARG A 84 14.83 -0.94 -1.74
N GLN A 85 14.52 -2.19 -2.05
CA GLN A 85 14.82 -2.78 -3.35
C GLN A 85 14.14 -2.01 -4.49
N ALA A 86 12.87 -1.64 -4.36
CA ALA A 86 12.17 -0.83 -5.35
C ALA A 86 12.88 0.51 -5.57
N LYS A 87 13.22 1.22 -4.49
CA LYS A 87 13.93 2.49 -4.55
C LYS A 87 15.31 2.37 -5.21
N GLU A 88 16.10 1.36 -4.86
CA GLU A 88 17.42 1.10 -5.43
C GLU A 88 17.36 0.82 -6.95
N ASN A 89 16.25 0.26 -7.43
CA ASN A 89 15.98 0.05 -8.85
C ASN A 89 15.29 1.23 -9.54
N GLY A 90 15.14 2.39 -8.89
CA GLY A 90 14.43 3.52 -9.46
C GLY A 90 12.93 3.29 -9.66
N THR A 91 12.38 2.25 -9.04
CA THR A 91 10.96 1.86 -9.12
C THR A 91 10.19 2.51 -7.99
N GLY A 92 9.10 3.22 -8.30
CA GLY A 92 8.21 3.80 -7.29
C GLY A 92 7.40 2.72 -6.56
N PHE A 93 7.21 2.87 -5.25
CA PHE A 93 6.34 1.97 -4.48
C PHE A 93 4.97 2.62 -4.26
N ILE A 94 3.90 1.88 -4.62
CA ILE A 94 2.51 2.27 -4.37
C ILE A 94 1.91 1.37 -3.30
N ALA A 95 1.48 1.97 -2.19
CA ALA A 95 0.84 1.24 -1.10
C ALA A 95 -0.67 1.10 -1.34
N PHE A 96 -1.17 -0.14 -1.40
CA PHE A 96 -2.60 -0.39 -1.33
C PHE A 96 -3.05 -0.80 0.08
N SER A 97 -4.33 -0.59 0.39
CA SER A 97 -4.90 -0.81 1.73
C SER A 97 -4.16 -0.06 2.87
N PRO A 98 -3.78 1.21 2.68
CA PRO A 98 -3.00 1.95 3.69
C PRO A 98 -3.77 2.13 5.00
N LEU A 99 -5.11 2.07 4.97
CA LEU A 99 -5.99 2.14 6.15
C LEU A 99 -6.44 0.75 6.65
N ALA A 100 -5.75 -0.34 6.26
CA ALA A 100 -6.07 -1.71 6.67
C ALA A 100 -7.58 -2.03 6.52
N GLN A 101 -8.16 -1.70 5.35
CA GLN A 101 -9.59 -1.86 5.02
C GLN A 101 -10.54 -1.05 5.94
N GLY A 102 -10.05 -0.03 6.62
CA GLY A 102 -10.80 0.85 7.52
C GLY A 102 -10.56 0.56 9.00
N LEU A 103 -9.76 -0.43 9.37
CA LEU A 103 -9.35 -0.67 10.76
C LEU A 103 -8.55 0.51 11.33
N LEU A 104 -7.73 1.15 10.52
CA LEU A 104 -6.94 2.33 10.89
C LEU A 104 -7.75 3.64 10.72
N THR A 105 -8.97 3.63 11.25
CA THR A 105 -9.86 4.78 11.33
C THR A 105 -10.59 4.78 12.67
N ASN A 106 -11.25 5.86 13.01
CA ASN A 106 -12.09 5.96 14.21
C ASN A 106 -13.39 5.13 14.14
N ARG A 107 -13.66 4.50 12.99
CA ARG A 107 -14.94 3.85 12.70
C ARG A 107 -15.31 2.72 13.67
N TYR A 108 -14.29 1.99 14.15
CA TYR A 108 -14.49 0.79 14.99
C TYR A 108 -14.25 1.04 16.48
N LEU A 109 -13.95 2.27 16.91
CA LEU A 109 -13.67 2.61 18.32
C LEU A 109 -14.84 2.31 19.26
N ASN A 110 -16.08 2.49 18.78
CA ASN A 110 -17.32 2.34 19.55
C ASN A 110 -18.16 1.13 19.10
N GLY A 111 -17.54 0.15 18.47
CA GLY A 111 -18.23 -1.05 17.97
C GLY A 111 -18.20 -1.18 16.45
N ILE A 112 -19.02 -2.07 15.91
CA ILE A 112 -19.11 -2.34 14.46
C ILE A 112 -20.33 -1.61 13.91
N PRO A 113 -20.15 -0.50 13.11
CA PRO A 113 -21.26 0.17 12.48
C PRO A 113 -21.97 -0.72 11.44
N GLU A 114 -23.28 -0.64 11.33
CA GLU A 114 -24.10 -1.44 10.40
C GLU A 114 -23.70 -1.24 8.92
N ASP A 115 -23.25 -0.05 8.57
CA ASP A 115 -22.79 0.30 7.22
C ASP A 115 -21.32 -0.05 6.96
N SER A 116 -20.63 -0.64 7.95
CA SER A 116 -19.20 -0.99 7.85
C SER A 116 -18.94 -2.17 6.91
N ARG A 117 -17.68 -2.30 6.46
CA ARG A 117 -17.23 -3.45 5.65
C ARG A 117 -17.38 -4.78 6.40
N ILE A 118 -17.19 -4.77 7.72
CA ILE A 118 -17.40 -5.96 8.57
C ILE A 118 -18.88 -6.36 8.56
N ALA A 119 -19.79 -5.40 8.78
CA ALA A 119 -21.23 -5.68 8.82
C ALA A 119 -21.78 -6.16 7.47
N LYS A 120 -21.25 -5.62 6.37
CA LYS A 120 -21.63 -6.00 4.98
C LYS A 120 -21.04 -7.32 4.50
N GLY A 121 -20.24 -8.02 5.33
CA GLY A 121 -19.69 -9.34 4.98
C GLY A 121 -18.65 -9.35 3.87
N GLY A 122 -17.92 -8.21 3.67
CA GLY A 122 -16.86 -8.09 2.67
C GLY A 122 -15.57 -8.85 3.00
N PHE A 123 -14.46 -8.40 2.43
CA PHE A 123 -13.13 -8.99 2.67
C PHE A 123 -12.65 -8.83 4.11
N LEU A 124 -13.08 -7.77 4.83
CA LEU A 124 -12.80 -7.60 6.24
C LEU A 124 -13.82 -8.40 7.06
N LYS A 125 -13.38 -9.47 7.68
CA LYS A 125 -14.21 -10.33 8.52
C LYS A 125 -14.26 -9.84 9.97
N LYS A 126 -15.31 -10.21 10.72
CA LYS A 126 -15.48 -9.82 12.13
C LYS A 126 -14.32 -10.31 13.00
N GLU A 127 -13.78 -11.46 12.68
CA GLU A 127 -12.65 -12.10 13.36
C GLU A 127 -11.35 -11.28 13.25
N ALA A 128 -11.25 -10.37 12.28
CA ALA A 128 -10.12 -9.46 12.17
C ALA A 128 -10.13 -8.33 13.22
N LEU A 129 -11.29 -8.06 13.85
CA LEU A 129 -11.42 -7.07 14.92
C LEU A 129 -11.36 -7.77 16.29
N THR A 130 -10.19 -8.31 16.63
CA THR A 130 -9.95 -8.89 17.95
C THR A 130 -9.85 -7.82 19.03
N GLU A 131 -9.94 -8.21 20.32
CA GLU A 131 -9.71 -7.28 21.43
C GLU A 131 -8.31 -6.67 21.40
N GLU A 132 -7.32 -7.44 20.93
CA GLU A 132 -5.95 -6.95 20.74
C GLU A 132 -5.89 -5.86 19.67
N ILE A 133 -6.46 -6.11 18.50
CA ILE A 133 -6.51 -5.12 17.40
C ILE A 133 -7.28 -3.88 17.87
N LEU A 134 -8.36 -4.02 18.61
CA LEU A 134 -9.10 -2.88 19.14
C LEU A 134 -8.28 -2.07 20.15
N ARG A 135 -7.48 -2.72 21.01
CA ARG A 135 -6.54 -2.02 21.90
C ARG A 135 -5.50 -1.24 21.11
N LYS A 136 -4.89 -1.86 20.07
CA LYS A 136 -3.92 -1.19 19.18
C LYS A 136 -4.56 0.02 18.48
N ILE A 137 -5.79 -0.12 17.94
CA ILE A 137 -6.52 0.98 17.31
C ILE A 137 -6.75 2.14 18.28
N LYS A 138 -7.17 1.86 19.52
CA LYS A 138 -7.39 2.89 20.54
C LYS A 138 -6.10 3.64 20.89
N ALA A 139 -5.00 2.91 21.13
CA ALA A 139 -3.71 3.52 21.43
C ALA A 139 -3.18 4.37 20.27
N LEU A 140 -3.30 3.88 19.03
CA LEU A 140 -2.94 4.65 17.84
C LEU A 140 -3.82 5.90 17.68
N ASN A 141 -5.11 5.82 18.00
CA ASN A 141 -6.01 6.96 17.93
C ASN A 141 -5.67 8.05 18.97
N GLU A 142 -5.22 7.68 20.16
CA GLU A 142 -4.73 8.61 21.18
C GLU A 142 -3.45 9.31 20.69
N LEU A 143 -2.52 8.56 20.11
CA LEU A 143 -1.31 9.15 19.53
C LEU A 143 -1.66 10.12 18.38
N ALA A 144 -2.57 9.75 17.48
CA ALA A 144 -3.02 10.61 16.41
C ALA A 144 -3.64 11.91 16.94
N PHE A 145 -4.45 11.84 18.00
CA PHE A 145 -5.03 13.00 18.66
C PHE A 145 -3.97 13.97 19.18
N HIS A 146 -2.90 13.46 19.83
CA HIS A 146 -1.79 14.29 20.30
C HIS A 146 -1.00 14.95 19.16
N ARG A 147 -1.02 14.35 17.96
CA ARG A 147 -0.46 14.94 16.74
C ARG A 147 -1.38 15.96 16.06
N GLY A 148 -2.60 16.17 16.59
CA GLY A 148 -3.61 16.98 15.93
C GLY A 148 -4.18 16.37 14.64
N GLN A 149 -4.11 15.07 14.50
CA GLN A 149 -4.56 14.30 13.34
C GLN A 149 -5.67 13.32 13.74
N THR A 150 -6.52 12.95 12.81
CA THR A 150 -7.34 11.74 12.95
C THR A 150 -6.47 10.50 12.79
N LEU A 151 -6.92 9.33 13.25
CA LEU A 151 -6.21 8.07 13.05
C LEU A 151 -5.97 7.78 11.56
N ALA A 152 -6.94 8.08 10.70
CA ALA A 152 -6.80 7.88 9.26
C ALA A 152 -5.72 8.79 8.66
N GLU A 153 -5.70 10.08 9.03
CA GLU A 153 -4.67 11.02 8.60
C GLU A 153 -3.28 10.58 9.07
N MET A 154 -3.12 10.22 10.35
CA MET A 154 -1.85 9.73 10.88
C MET A 154 -1.39 8.43 10.19
N ALA A 155 -2.30 7.48 9.94
CA ALA A 155 -1.97 6.21 9.30
C ALA A 155 -1.51 6.41 7.84
N LEU A 156 -2.13 7.32 7.10
CA LEU A 156 -1.71 7.70 5.75
C LEU A 156 -0.38 8.47 5.77
N ALA A 157 -0.26 9.43 6.68
CA ALA A 157 0.98 10.19 6.89
C ALA A 157 2.15 9.26 7.21
N TRP A 158 1.93 8.24 8.06
CA TRP A 158 2.94 7.27 8.41
C TRP A 158 3.40 6.43 7.21
N VAL A 159 2.51 6.05 6.31
CA VAL A 159 2.89 5.35 5.07
C VAL A 159 3.75 6.24 4.18
N LEU A 160 3.51 7.55 4.20
CA LEU A 160 4.21 8.57 3.40
C LEU A 160 5.35 9.27 4.16
N LYS A 161 5.76 8.78 5.33
CA LYS A 161 6.71 9.45 6.25
C LYS A 161 8.11 9.68 5.70
N ASP A 162 8.46 8.94 4.67
CA ASP A 162 9.77 8.99 4.02
C ASP A 162 9.62 8.85 2.50
N ASP A 163 10.73 8.85 1.80
CA ASP A 163 10.78 8.76 0.33
C ASP A 163 10.75 7.30 -0.21
N MET A 164 10.43 6.32 0.63
CA MET A 164 10.32 4.92 0.23
C MET A 164 8.98 4.61 -0.47
N VAL A 165 7.92 5.33 -0.11
CA VAL A 165 6.59 5.17 -0.71
C VAL A 165 6.25 6.38 -1.56
N THR A 166 6.05 6.14 -2.85
CA THR A 166 5.74 7.19 -3.83
C THR A 166 4.30 7.69 -3.70
N SER A 167 3.34 6.78 -3.46
CA SER A 167 1.92 7.12 -3.40
C SER A 167 1.11 6.04 -2.67
N VAL A 168 -0.13 6.39 -2.31
CA VAL A 168 -1.09 5.49 -1.67
C VAL A 168 -2.37 5.38 -2.48
N ILE A 169 -2.94 4.17 -2.51
CA ILE A 169 -4.26 3.95 -3.11
C ILE A 169 -5.29 3.96 -1.98
N ILE A 170 -6.13 4.99 -1.96
CA ILE A 170 -7.23 5.13 -1.02
C ILE A 170 -8.58 4.94 -1.71
N GLY A 171 -9.54 4.39 -0.97
CA GLY A 171 -10.95 4.37 -1.36
C GLY A 171 -11.74 5.29 -0.46
N ALA A 172 -12.59 6.12 -1.04
CA ALA A 172 -13.51 7.01 -0.31
C ALA A 172 -14.94 6.74 -0.73
N SER A 173 -15.88 6.73 0.22
CA SER A 173 -17.31 6.57 -0.03
C SER A 173 -18.06 7.91 -0.06
N SER A 174 -17.37 9.01 0.27
CA SER A 174 -17.92 10.38 0.22
C SER A 174 -16.82 11.40 -0.05
N VAL A 175 -17.21 12.57 -0.53
CA VAL A 175 -16.31 13.72 -0.73
C VAL A 175 -15.64 14.11 0.60
N GLY A 176 -16.41 14.17 1.70
CA GLY A 176 -15.86 14.49 3.02
C GLY A 176 -14.74 13.54 3.44
N GLN A 177 -14.96 12.22 3.27
CA GLN A 177 -13.92 11.22 3.57
C GLN A 177 -12.66 11.39 2.72
N LEU A 178 -12.82 11.73 1.43
CA LEU A 178 -11.68 12.01 0.56
C LEU A 178 -10.93 13.26 1.03
N THR A 179 -11.65 14.34 1.31
CA THR A 179 -11.07 15.61 1.80
C THR A 179 -10.31 15.40 3.11
N ASP A 180 -10.86 14.64 4.05
CA ASP A 180 -10.19 14.35 5.33
C ASP A 180 -8.94 13.51 5.11
N ASN A 181 -8.99 12.48 4.25
CA ASN A 181 -7.80 11.68 3.92
C ASN A 181 -6.68 12.51 3.28
N LEU A 182 -7.01 13.51 2.46
CA LEU A 182 -6.02 14.40 1.84
C LEU A 182 -5.25 15.25 2.85
N LYS A 183 -5.81 15.56 4.02
CA LYS A 183 -5.11 16.30 5.09
C LYS A 183 -3.90 15.53 5.65
N ALA A 184 -3.79 14.23 5.39
CA ALA A 184 -2.64 13.43 5.80
C ALA A 184 -1.29 14.01 5.29
N ILE A 185 -1.30 14.66 4.10
CA ILE A 185 -0.08 15.23 3.53
C ILE A 185 0.39 16.51 4.22
N ASP A 186 -0.44 17.13 5.05
CA ASP A 186 -0.11 18.38 5.75
C ASP A 186 0.90 18.14 6.88
N ASN A 187 0.97 16.90 7.41
CA ASN A 187 1.90 16.52 8.47
C ASN A 187 2.36 15.06 8.34
N THR A 188 3.37 14.82 7.50
CA THR A 188 4.00 13.51 7.29
C THR A 188 5.27 13.31 8.13
N THR A 189 5.70 14.32 8.88
CA THR A 189 6.90 14.24 9.73
C THR A 189 6.57 13.56 11.04
N PHE A 190 7.41 12.62 11.45
CA PHE A 190 7.32 11.92 12.74
C PHE A 190 8.62 12.09 13.51
N SER A 191 8.53 12.29 14.82
CA SER A 191 9.69 12.21 15.70
C SER A 191 10.12 10.76 15.91
N ALA A 192 11.35 10.57 16.38
CA ALA A 192 11.84 9.22 16.70
C ALA A 192 11.01 8.57 17.82
N GLU A 193 10.55 9.36 18.80
CA GLU A 193 9.72 8.91 19.91
C GLU A 193 8.32 8.47 19.42
N GLU A 194 7.74 9.20 18.46
CA GLU A 194 6.46 8.84 17.86
C GLU A 194 6.56 7.54 17.05
N LEU A 195 7.62 7.39 16.24
CA LEU A 195 7.86 6.16 15.49
C LEU A 195 8.07 4.96 16.41
N GLU A 196 8.84 5.12 17.49
CA GLU A 196 9.03 4.06 18.48
C GLU A 196 7.72 3.71 19.20
N SER A 197 6.92 4.71 19.58
CA SER A 197 5.61 4.51 20.21
C SER A 197 4.68 3.74 19.28
N ILE A 198 4.61 4.11 17.99
CA ILE A 198 3.85 3.38 16.97
C ILE A 198 4.35 1.93 16.89
N TYR A 199 5.66 1.72 16.79
CA TYR A 199 6.25 0.38 16.70
C TYR A 199 5.84 -0.50 17.90
N GLN A 200 5.93 0.04 19.13
CA GLN A 200 5.55 -0.71 20.33
C GLN A 200 4.05 -1.04 20.38
N ILE A 201 3.20 -0.15 19.86
CA ILE A 201 1.74 -0.40 19.81
C ILE A 201 1.40 -1.50 18.81
N VAL A 202 2.05 -1.53 17.65
CA VAL A 202 1.67 -2.44 16.55
C VAL A 202 2.36 -3.80 16.64
N LYS A 203 3.45 -3.92 17.40
CA LYS A 203 4.14 -5.17 17.71
C LYS A 203 3.23 -6.14 18.47
#